data_afe412fda11992435d53191457a25bdb
#
_entry.id   afe412fda11992435d53191457a25bdb
#
_cell.length_a   1.000
_cell.length_b   1.000
_cell.length_c   1.000
_cell.angle_alpha   90.00
_cell.angle_beta   90.00
_cell.angle_gamma   90.00
#
_symmetry.space_group_name_H-M   'P 1'
#
loop_
_entity.id
_entity.type
_entity.pdbx_description
1 polymer ?
#
loop_
_entity_poly.entity_id
_entity_poly.type
_entity_poly.pdbx_seq_one_letter_code
_entity_poly.pdbx_strand_id
1 'polypeptide(L)'
;MTSPQHSNHHRMIMRQVYYFIVLIALAISSCQRTNIPIATATAIPPTVTPRATTESQPIPGGPYLLRAGISIRSVANADSGSIKLALDPQTGDLYILNSTTGLRRMKMDGSYKVEKVANPKDILEDGTLSGMAFGPDGALYVVADRKVKEIYNQAIIRKGIVDLQGIFQWKTLAETEPYPLSNTPFDHMFNGIIVSLDGKKVYVNSGSRTDHGEEENNHQNFKGVRDVALTAKIFQIPTDAENLTMPNDEDALKAQGLIFAWGTRNAYDMAFAPNGDLLAGDNGPDADFPDELNWLREGKHYGFPWKFGDQDNPQQFPDYTSVGDKRLSSDFTAVQIGAYRRDPDFPKSPGGFTLPVANLGPDAVKYRAEDGSEHDAAKEKLPLYTFTPHRSPLGLAFSTSPKMPADFRGDENTFGAFILSWGAAGGNLSDRGQDLLYLKLTKQGDNYETTATQIAREFKNPIDSVLVENRLYVLDFGTGIIWELTFE
;
A
#
# COMPACT_ATOMS: atom_id res chain seq x y z
N MET A 1 -40.27 6.81 36.38
CA MET A 1 -39.89 7.69 35.25
C MET A 1 -38.44 7.38 34.92
N THR A 2 -38.21 6.47 34.00
CA THR A 2 -36.90 5.97 33.60
C THR A 2 -36.61 6.45 32.18
N SER A 3 -35.53 7.18 32.04
CA SER A 3 -35.02 7.72 30.76
C SER A 3 -34.09 6.68 30.09
N PRO A 4 -34.08 6.54 28.76
CA PRO A 4 -33.30 5.53 28.06
C PRO A 4 -31.91 6.06 27.69
N GLN A 5 -30.84 5.52 28.29
CA GLN A 5 -29.43 5.85 28.01
C GLN A 5 -28.72 4.83 27.12
N HIS A 6 -29.41 4.02 26.34
CA HIS A 6 -28.76 2.93 25.58
C HIS A 6 -28.58 3.13 24.06
N SER A 7 -28.89 4.31 23.50
CA SER A 7 -28.82 4.49 22.03
C SER A 7 -27.56 5.17 21.50
N ASN A 8 -26.73 5.78 22.34
CA ASN A 8 -25.59 6.59 21.88
C ASN A 8 -24.27 5.79 21.67
N HIS A 9 -24.10 4.64 22.30
CA HIS A 9 -22.87 3.85 22.14
C HIS A 9 -22.76 3.16 20.78
N HIS A 10 -23.87 2.65 20.25
CA HIS A 10 -23.86 2.01 18.91
C HIS A 10 -23.65 2.99 17.76
N ARG A 11 -24.09 4.26 17.92
CA ARG A 11 -23.85 5.29 16.92
C ARG A 11 -22.40 5.81 16.89
N MET A 12 -21.70 5.73 18.01
CA MET A 12 -20.32 6.18 18.13
C MET A 12 -19.34 5.16 17.54
N ILE A 13 -19.59 3.86 17.72
CA ILE A 13 -18.78 2.77 17.15
C ILE A 13 -18.92 2.77 15.61
N MET A 14 -20.14 2.96 15.08
CA MET A 14 -20.35 3.08 13.62
C MET A 14 -19.69 4.31 13.02
N ARG A 15 -19.53 5.40 13.76
CA ARG A 15 -18.80 6.59 13.28
C ARG A 15 -17.28 6.37 13.21
N GLN A 16 -16.69 5.63 14.13
CA GLN A 16 -15.23 5.37 14.13
C GLN A 16 -14.81 4.39 13.02
N VAL A 17 -15.60 3.37 12.74
CA VAL A 17 -15.43 2.48 11.60
C VAL A 17 -15.60 3.24 10.29
N TYR A 18 -16.54 4.20 10.23
CA TYR A 18 -16.76 5.07 9.08
C TYR A 18 -15.54 5.95 8.77
N TYR A 19 -14.77 6.42 9.76
CA TYR A 19 -13.60 7.27 9.51
C TYR A 19 -12.41 6.51 8.93
N PHE A 20 -12.15 5.27 9.33
CA PHE A 20 -11.09 4.46 8.72
C PHE A 20 -11.52 3.95 7.33
N ILE A 21 -12.78 3.61 7.14
CA ILE A 21 -13.39 3.24 5.85
C ILE A 21 -13.62 4.49 4.97
N VAL A 22 -13.92 5.64 5.55
CA VAL A 22 -14.12 6.90 4.82
C VAL A 22 -12.80 7.49 4.31
N LEU A 23 -11.67 7.25 4.97
CA LEU A 23 -10.35 7.58 4.43
C LEU A 23 -10.02 6.77 3.15
N ILE A 24 -10.62 5.59 3.00
CA ILE A 24 -10.55 4.80 1.77
C ILE A 24 -11.77 5.06 0.86
N ALA A 25 -12.92 5.47 1.39
CA ALA A 25 -14.23 5.54 0.69
C ALA A 25 -14.72 6.95 0.32
N LEU A 26 -14.14 8.04 0.82
CA LEU A 26 -14.45 9.41 0.35
C LEU A 26 -13.99 9.65 -1.10
N ALA A 27 -13.25 8.70 -1.66
CA ALA A 27 -12.94 8.64 -3.07
C ALA A 27 -14.08 8.12 -4.00
N ILE A 28 -15.23 7.70 -3.49
CA ILE A 28 -16.23 6.97 -4.29
C ILE A 28 -17.41 7.85 -4.72
N SER A 29 -17.53 9.11 -4.34
CA SER A 29 -18.71 9.91 -4.59
C SER A 29 -18.49 11.04 -5.59
N SER A 30 -18.33 10.71 -6.87
CA SER A 30 -18.90 11.48 -7.99
C SER A 30 -18.46 10.92 -9.36
N CYS A 31 -19.24 10.09 -9.98
CA CYS A 31 -19.22 9.89 -11.43
C CYS A 31 -20.64 9.72 -11.97
N GLN A 32 -21.24 10.81 -12.41
CA GLN A 32 -22.35 10.75 -13.36
C GLN A 32 -21.80 10.72 -14.78
N ARG A 33 -22.22 9.71 -15.54
CA ARG A 33 -21.84 9.49 -16.93
C ARG A 33 -22.47 10.51 -17.87
N THR A 34 -21.67 11.16 -18.69
CA THR A 34 -22.13 11.83 -19.93
C THR A 34 -21.58 11.07 -21.14
N ASN A 35 -22.47 10.64 -22.03
CA ASN A 35 -22.18 9.97 -23.29
C ASN A 35 -21.73 11.01 -24.34
N ILE A 36 -20.62 10.79 -25.04
CA ILE A 36 -20.17 11.53 -26.22
C ILE A 36 -20.00 10.56 -27.40
N PRO A 37 -20.43 10.88 -28.62
CA PRO A 37 -20.47 9.96 -29.75
C PRO A 37 -19.14 9.78 -30.48
N ILE A 38 -18.94 8.59 -31.03
CA ILE A 38 -17.75 8.10 -31.72
C ILE A 38 -17.72 8.59 -33.18
N ALA A 39 -16.60 9.12 -33.64
CA ALA A 39 -16.31 9.41 -35.02
C ALA A 39 -15.44 8.31 -35.65
N THR A 40 -15.76 7.95 -36.89
CA THR A 40 -15.23 6.86 -37.71
C THR A 40 -13.82 7.17 -38.26
N ALA A 41 -12.90 6.21 -38.20
CA ALA A 41 -11.54 6.31 -38.75
C ALA A 41 -11.32 5.38 -39.95
N THR A 42 -10.45 5.83 -40.85
CA THR A 42 -10.13 5.22 -42.14
C THR A 42 -8.83 4.37 -42.06
N ALA A 43 -8.69 3.45 -43.01
CA ALA A 43 -7.88 2.25 -43.08
C ALA A 43 -6.33 2.34 -43.19
N ILE A 44 -5.73 1.24 -42.87
CA ILE A 44 -4.42 0.71 -42.46
C ILE A 44 -3.62 0.05 -43.63
N PRO A 45 -2.32 -0.09 -43.58
CA PRO A 45 -1.55 -1.15 -44.25
C PRO A 45 -0.86 -2.15 -43.27
N PRO A 46 -0.24 -3.25 -43.75
CA PRO A 46 -0.52 -4.57 -43.19
C PRO A 46 0.46 -5.13 -42.16
N THR A 47 -0.09 -5.72 -41.26
CA THR A 47 -0.09 -6.90 -40.40
C THR A 47 1.16 -7.76 -40.30
N VAL A 48 1.77 -7.76 -39.14
CA VAL A 48 2.44 -8.92 -38.55
C VAL A 48 1.36 -9.67 -37.75
N THR A 49 1.17 -10.95 -38.05
CA THR A 49 0.12 -11.78 -37.44
C THR A 49 0.42 -12.01 -35.97
N PRO A 50 -0.40 -11.54 -35.03
CA PRO A 50 -0.28 -11.93 -33.63
C PRO A 50 -0.81 -13.37 -33.47
N ARG A 51 -0.06 -14.17 -32.70
CA ARG A 51 -0.54 -15.45 -32.16
C ARG A 51 -1.87 -15.21 -31.47
N ALA A 52 -2.90 -15.97 -31.85
CA ALA A 52 -4.25 -15.82 -31.30
C ALA A 52 -4.23 -15.85 -29.77
N THR A 53 -4.53 -14.75 -29.16
CA THR A 53 -4.86 -14.65 -27.73
C THR A 53 -6.27 -15.20 -27.58
N THR A 54 -6.41 -16.33 -26.91
CA THR A 54 -7.71 -16.77 -26.41
C THR A 54 -8.07 -15.83 -25.27
N GLU A 55 -8.84 -14.78 -25.56
CA GLU A 55 -9.43 -13.94 -24.52
C GLU A 55 -10.29 -14.83 -23.62
N SER A 56 -9.96 -14.84 -22.32
CA SER A 56 -10.85 -15.48 -21.34
C SER A 56 -12.18 -14.72 -21.33
N GLN A 57 -13.30 -15.45 -21.28
CA GLN A 57 -14.61 -14.79 -21.18
C GLN A 57 -14.66 -13.96 -19.90
N PRO A 58 -15.11 -12.69 -19.97
CA PRO A 58 -15.21 -11.84 -18.80
C PRO A 58 -16.10 -12.50 -17.73
N ILE A 59 -15.63 -12.54 -16.50
CA ILE A 59 -16.49 -12.90 -15.36
C ILE A 59 -17.45 -11.74 -15.16
N PRO A 60 -18.78 -11.90 -15.24
CA PRO A 60 -19.72 -10.81 -15.05
C PRO A 60 -19.47 -10.09 -13.72
N GLY A 61 -19.03 -8.81 -13.80
CA GLY A 61 -18.71 -7.99 -12.62
C GLY A 61 -17.37 -8.30 -11.94
N GLY A 62 -16.53 -9.16 -12.53
CA GLY A 62 -15.19 -9.51 -12.02
C GLY A 62 -14.05 -8.92 -12.85
N PRO A 63 -12.79 -9.17 -12.41
CA PRO A 63 -11.60 -8.72 -13.12
C PRO A 63 -11.49 -9.32 -14.52
N TYR A 64 -10.82 -8.59 -15.40
CA TYR A 64 -10.61 -8.96 -16.80
C TYR A 64 -9.13 -9.29 -17.05
N LEU A 65 -8.85 -10.50 -17.57
CA LEU A 65 -7.49 -10.92 -17.91
C LEU A 65 -7.05 -10.37 -19.27
N LEU A 66 -5.83 -9.86 -19.34
CA LEU A 66 -5.23 -9.27 -20.53
C LEU A 66 -4.17 -10.18 -21.17
N ARG A 67 -3.83 -11.31 -20.53
CA ARG A 67 -2.78 -12.22 -20.99
C ARG A 67 -3.26 -13.67 -20.99
N ALA A 68 -2.93 -14.40 -22.07
CA ALA A 68 -3.13 -15.85 -22.13
C ALA A 68 -2.21 -16.60 -21.17
N GLY A 69 -2.56 -17.83 -20.78
CA GLY A 69 -1.81 -18.65 -19.82
C GLY A 69 -2.05 -18.23 -18.37
N ILE A 70 -3.13 -17.48 -18.13
CA ILE A 70 -3.63 -17.15 -16.80
C ILE A 70 -5.12 -17.46 -16.76
N SER A 71 -5.58 -18.12 -15.71
CA SER A 71 -7.00 -18.27 -15.40
C SER A 71 -7.33 -17.56 -14.09
N ILE A 72 -8.58 -17.11 -13.93
CA ILE A 72 -9.05 -16.42 -12.73
C ILE A 72 -10.40 -16.97 -12.28
N ARG A 73 -10.59 -17.10 -10.97
CA ARG A 73 -11.86 -17.47 -10.34
C ARG A 73 -12.02 -16.85 -8.97
N SER A 74 -13.24 -16.65 -8.51
CA SER A 74 -13.51 -16.35 -7.10
C SER A 74 -13.38 -17.64 -6.28
N VAL A 75 -12.71 -17.57 -5.12
CA VAL A 75 -12.52 -18.75 -4.25
C VAL A 75 -13.17 -18.59 -2.88
N ALA A 76 -13.29 -17.36 -2.37
CA ALA A 76 -13.94 -17.10 -1.11
C ALA A 76 -14.50 -15.67 -1.04
N ASN A 77 -15.45 -15.47 -0.12
CA ASN A 77 -15.82 -14.13 0.33
C ASN A 77 -15.07 -13.82 1.63
N ALA A 78 -14.29 -12.74 1.60
CA ALA A 78 -13.82 -12.08 2.80
C ALA A 78 -14.92 -11.12 3.30
N ASP A 79 -14.97 -10.86 4.60
CA ASP A 79 -15.88 -9.85 5.11
C ASP A 79 -15.52 -8.46 4.58
N SER A 80 -16.50 -7.60 4.40
CA SER A 80 -16.26 -6.18 4.10
C SER A 80 -15.33 -5.56 5.15
N GLY A 81 -14.31 -4.82 4.70
CA GLY A 81 -13.27 -4.27 5.57
C GLY A 81 -12.09 -5.21 5.82
N SER A 82 -11.99 -6.33 5.11
CA SER A 82 -10.78 -7.16 5.07
C SER A 82 -9.68 -6.44 4.32
N ILE A 83 -8.47 -6.38 4.91
CA ILE A 83 -7.39 -5.49 4.47
C ILE A 83 -6.05 -6.18 4.23
N LYS A 84 -5.81 -7.38 4.80
CA LYS A 84 -4.54 -8.11 4.63
C LYS A 84 -4.78 -9.60 4.48
N LEU A 85 -3.90 -10.22 3.69
CA LEU A 85 -3.72 -11.67 3.57
C LEU A 85 -2.33 -12.04 4.10
N ALA A 86 -2.20 -13.20 4.74
CA ALA A 86 -0.91 -13.76 5.10
C ALA A 86 -0.93 -15.29 5.01
N LEU A 87 0.11 -15.88 4.44
CA LEU A 87 0.28 -17.32 4.38
C LEU A 87 0.93 -17.82 5.68
N ASP A 88 0.29 -18.73 6.36
CA ASP A 88 0.90 -19.46 7.48
C ASP A 88 1.92 -20.46 6.93
N PRO A 89 3.23 -20.31 7.21
CA PRO A 89 4.26 -21.16 6.66
C PRO A 89 4.24 -22.59 7.22
N GLN A 90 3.53 -22.82 8.33
CA GLN A 90 3.45 -24.14 8.97
C GLN A 90 2.30 -24.98 8.43
N THR A 91 1.14 -24.36 8.21
CA THR A 91 -0.07 -25.07 7.76
C THR A 91 -0.35 -24.89 6.27
N GLY A 92 0.19 -23.84 5.66
CA GLY A 92 -0.12 -23.44 4.28
C GLY A 92 -1.51 -22.83 4.12
N ASP A 93 -2.26 -22.56 5.20
CA ASP A 93 -3.53 -21.87 5.15
C ASP A 93 -3.34 -20.35 5.00
N LEU A 94 -4.28 -19.67 4.34
CA LEU A 94 -4.30 -18.22 4.23
C LEU A 94 -5.10 -17.60 5.39
N TYR A 95 -4.47 -16.62 6.06
CA TYR A 95 -5.14 -15.80 7.05
C TYR A 95 -5.61 -14.48 6.44
N ILE A 96 -6.75 -13.99 6.91
CA ILE A 96 -7.42 -12.78 6.45
C ILE A 96 -7.59 -11.88 7.67
N LEU A 97 -7.01 -10.69 7.62
CA LEU A 97 -7.20 -9.67 8.66
C LEU A 97 -8.31 -8.72 8.24
N ASN A 98 -9.25 -8.53 9.14
CA ASN A 98 -10.31 -7.53 9.01
C ASN A 98 -10.25 -6.60 10.22
N SER A 99 -10.22 -5.29 9.96
CA SER A 99 -10.07 -4.27 11.00
C SER A 99 -11.18 -4.28 12.05
N THR A 100 -12.37 -4.77 11.69
CA THR A 100 -13.57 -4.78 12.55
C THR A 100 -13.99 -6.14 13.05
N THR A 101 -13.79 -7.20 12.25
CA THR A 101 -14.24 -8.55 12.61
C THR A 101 -13.11 -9.48 13.06
N GLY A 102 -11.87 -9.02 12.98
CA GLY A 102 -10.67 -9.69 13.47
C GLY A 102 -10.03 -10.65 12.47
N LEU A 103 -9.55 -11.78 12.96
CA LEU A 103 -8.76 -12.73 12.21
C LEU A 103 -9.58 -13.92 11.75
N ARG A 104 -9.47 -14.27 10.48
CA ARG A 104 -10.06 -15.46 9.87
C ARG A 104 -8.98 -16.29 9.20
N ARG A 105 -9.25 -17.56 8.95
CA ARG A 105 -8.40 -18.49 8.24
C ARG A 105 -9.17 -19.12 7.08
N MET A 106 -8.62 -19.07 5.89
CA MET A 106 -9.11 -19.77 4.71
C MET A 106 -8.29 -21.04 4.52
N LYS A 107 -8.97 -22.19 4.48
CA LYS A 107 -8.36 -23.50 4.25
C LYS A 107 -7.87 -23.61 2.80
N MET A 108 -6.61 -24.03 2.63
CA MET A 108 -5.99 -24.20 1.31
C MET A 108 -6.02 -25.66 0.82
N ASP A 109 -6.90 -26.48 1.39
CA ASP A 109 -7.12 -27.90 1.03
C ASP A 109 -8.03 -28.12 -0.19
N GLY A 110 -8.36 -27.02 -0.90
CA GLY A 110 -9.29 -27.00 -2.04
C GLY A 110 -10.73 -26.71 -1.67
N SER A 111 -11.10 -26.74 -0.40
CA SER A 111 -12.44 -26.32 0.06
C SER A 111 -12.61 -24.81 0.14
N TYR A 112 -11.51 -24.08 0.33
CA TYR A 112 -11.48 -22.62 0.57
C TYR A 112 -12.42 -22.14 1.70
N LYS A 113 -12.68 -23.04 2.66
CA LYS A 113 -13.56 -22.74 3.78
C LYS A 113 -12.93 -21.66 4.66
N VAL A 114 -13.68 -20.58 4.90
CA VAL A 114 -13.27 -19.50 5.79
C VAL A 114 -13.80 -19.75 7.18
N GLU A 115 -12.90 -19.74 8.18
CA GLU A 115 -13.20 -19.97 9.58
C GLU A 115 -12.73 -18.79 10.43
N LYS A 116 -13.47 -18.46 11.48
CA LYS A 116 -13.07 -17.44 12.44
C LYS A 116 -11.96 -17.97 13.33
N VAL A 117 -10.93 -17.15 13.59
CA VAL A 117 -9.78 -17.48 14.45
C VAL A 117 -9.81 -16.64 15.73
N ALA A 118 -9.92 -15.32 15.59
CA ALA A 118 -9.92 -14.41 16.74
C ALA A 118 -10.79 -13.18 16.47
N ASN A 119 -11.45 -12.64 17.51
CA ASN A 119 -12.02 -11.30 17.44
C ASN A 119 -10.93 -10.23 17.58
N PRO A 120 -11.17 -8.98 17.20
CA PRO A 120 -10.20 -7.90 17.43
C PRO A 120 -9.78 -7.80 18.91
N LYS A 121 -10.73 -7.93 19.85
CA LYS A 121 -10.46 -7.85 21.29
C LYS A 121 -9.65 -9.01 21.86
N ASP A 122 -9.64 -10.15 21.18
CA ASP A 122 -8.76 -11.27 21.54
C ASP A 122 -7.29 -10.95 21.21
N ILE A 123 -7.06 -10.09 20.21
CA ILE A 123 -5.73 -9.63 19.76
C ILE A 123 -5.29 -8.41 20.54
N LEU A 124 -6.17 -7.41 20.65
CA LEU A 124 -5.94 -6.16 21.37
C LEU A 124 -7.27 -5.63 21.91
N GLU A 125 -7.31 -5.28 23.19
CA GLU A 125 -8.55 -4.85 23.89
C GLU A 125 -9.13 -3.57 23.26
N ASP A 126 -8.28 -2.62 22.90
CA ASP A 126 -8.67 -1.33 22.31
C ASP A 126 -7.70 -0.94 21.18
N GLY A 127 -8.23 -0.68 19.99
CA GLY A 127 -7.48 -0.30 18.80
C GLY A 127 -8.10 -0.85 17.51
N THR A 128 -7.56 -0.40 16.39
CA THR A 128 -7.94 -0.83 15.03
C THR A 128 -6.78 -1.63 14.42
N LEU A 129 -7.05 -2.85 13.98
CA LEU A 129 -6.06 -3.71 13.33
C LEU A 129 -5.76 -3.18 11.92
N SER A 130 -4.48 -3.07 11.57
CA SER A 130 -4.03 -2.40 10.33
C SER A 130 -3.04 -3.21 9.47
N GLY A 131 -2.33 -4.18 10.04
CA GLY A 131 -1.39 -5.02 9.32
C GLY A 131 -1.13 -6.35 9.98
N MET A 132 -0.68 -7.36 9.19
CA MET A 132 -0.25 -8.65 9.72
C MET A 132 0.81 -9.33 8.85
N ALA A 133 1.66 -10.12 9.48
CA ALA A 133 2.60 -11.01 8.79
C ALA A 133 2.95 -12.22 9.66
N PHE A 134 3.18 -13.37 9.03
CA PHE A 134 3.77 -14.52 9.72
C PHE A 134 5.31 -14.45 9.72
N GLY A 135 5.91 -14.85 10.82
CA GLY A 135 7.32 -15.19 10.86
C GLY A 135 7.58 -16.60 10.34
N PRO A 136 8.82 -16.93 9.97
CA PRO A 136 9.17 -18.27 9.50
C PRO A 136 8.98 -19.37 10.56
N ASP A 137 8.89 -18.98 11.83
CA ASP A 137 8.58 -19.84 12.99
C ASP A 137 7.06 -20.08 13.19
N GLY A 138 6.21 -19.46 12.36
CA GLY A 138 4.74 -19.52 12.48
C GLY A 138 4.15 -18.56 13.50
N ALA A 139 4.95 -17.71 14.14
CA ALA A 139 4.42 -16.63 14.96
C ALA A 139 3.73 -15.58 14.06
N LEU A 140 2.54 -15.14 14.46
CA LEU A 140 1.78 -14.09 13.75
C LEU A 140 2.02 -12.74 14.41
N TYR A 141 2.44 -11.77 13.62
CA TYR A 141 2.62 -10.39 14.06
C TYR A 141 1.48 -9.53 13.50
N VAL A 142 0.89 -8.71 14.37
CA VAL A 142 -0.24 -7.83 14.02
C VAL A 142 0.06 -6.41 14.48
N VAL A 143 -0.16 -5.47 13.59
CA VAL A 143 -0.11 -4.03 13.87
C VAL A 143 -1.51 -3.52 14.18
N ALA A 144 -1.62 -2.67 15.18
CA ALA A 144 -2.84 -1.96 15.51
C ALA A 144 -2.55 -0.53 15.91
N ASP A 145 -3.52 0.35 15.68
CA ASP A 145 -3.48 1.76 16.02
C ASP A 145 -4.57 2.10 17.03
N ARG A 146 -4.21 2.79 18.10
CA ARG A 146 -5.12 3.22 19.16
C ARG A 146 -5.12 4.74 19.27
N LYS A 147 -6.32 5.32 19.24
CA LYS A 147 -6.48 6.76 19.51
C LYS A 147 -6.32 7.05 21.00
N VAL A 148 -5.49 8.02 21.33
CA VAL A 148 -5.29 8.51 22.69
C VAL A 148 -5.78 9.96 22.74
N LYS A 149 -6.75 10.24 23.64
CA LYS A 149 -7.37 11.57 23.76
C LYS A 149 -7.92 12.14 22.43
N GLU A 150 -8.30 11.28 21.49
CA GLU A 150 -8.84 11.62 20.15
C GLU A 150 -7.88 12.40 19.21
N ILE A 151 -6.75 12.88 19.69
CA ILE A 151 -5.80 13.71 18.95
C ILE A 151 -4.41 13.10 18.80
N TYR A 152 -4.14 11.97 19.45
CA TYR A 152 -2.89 11.22 19.28
C TYR A 152 -3.17 9.83 18.75
N ASN A 153 -2.21 9.28 18.01
CA ASN A 153 -2.12 7.85 17.74
C ASN A 153 -1.08 7.18 18.65
N GLN A 154 -1.34 5.94 19.02
CA GLN A 154 -0.37 5.02 19.60
C GLN A 154 -0.43 3.72 18.80
N ALA A 155 0.66 3.34 18.15
CA ALA A 155 0.74 2.06 17.46
C ALA A 155 1.17 0.95 18.42
N ILE A 156 0.60 -0.24 18.26
CA ILE A 156 0.90 -1.43 19.04
C ILE A 156 1.20 -2.58 18.11
N ILE A 157 2.33 -3.25 18.30
CA ILE A 157 2.70 -4.45 17.56
C ILE A 157 2.52 -5.64 18.50
N ARG A 158 1.63 -6.57 18.12
CA ARG A 158 1.33 -7.77 18.87
C ARG A 158 2.00 -8.98 18.23
N LYS A 159 2.50 -9.91 19.05
CA LYS A 159 3.00 -11.23 18.62
C LYS A 159 2.09 -12.31 19.16
N GLY A 160 1.51 -13.11 18.27
CA GLY A 160 0.67 -14.27 18.59
C GLY A 160 1.42 -15.56 18.32
N ILE A 161 1.39 -16.46 19.29
CA ILE A 161 1.97 -17.81 19.18
C ILE A 161 0.84 -18.81 19.46
N VAL A 162 0.69 -19.80 18.59
CA VAL A 162 -0.34 -20.83 18.74
C VAL A 162 0.06 -21.82 19.84
N ASP A 163 -0.84 -22.04 20.80
CA ASP A 163 -0.65 -23.04 21.85
C ASP A 163 -1.02 -24.46 21.40
N LEU A 164 -0.88 -25.44 22.29
CA LEU A 164 -1.19 -26.85 22.00
C LEU A 164 -2.67 -27.10 21.66
N GLN A 165 -3.55 -26.18 21.99
CA GLN A 165 -4.98 -26.22 21.68
C GLN A 165 -5.31 -25.55 20.35
N GLY A 166 -4.33 -24.97 19.65
CA GLY A 166 -4.53 -24.25 18.40
C GLY A 166 -5.02 -22.81 18.57
N ILE A 167 -4.88 -22.24 19.78
CA ILE A 167 -5.34 -20.88 20.12
C ILE A 167 -4.15 -19.95 20.20
N PHE A 168 -4.25 -18.76 19.56
CA PHE A 168 -3.22 -17.74 19.66
C PHE A 168 -3.12 -17.14 21.06
N GLN A 169 -1.94 -17.19 21.64
CA GLN A 169 -1.56 -16.47 22.84
C GLN A 169 -0.82 -15.20 22.44
N TRP A 170 -1.39 -14.05 22.80
CA TRP A 170 -0.92 -12.74 22.35
C TRP A 170 -0.08 -12.03 23.39
N LYS A 171 1.07 -11.48 22.99
CA LYS A 171 1.88 -10.56 23.80
C LYS A 171 2.20 -9.28 23.02
N THR A 172 2.46 -8.20 23.74
CA THR A 172 2.96 -6.95 23.15
C THR A 172 4.43 -7.11 22.83
N LEU A 173 4.79 -6.97 21.55
CA LEU A 173 6.18 -6.91 21.10
C LEU A 173 6.73 -5.50 21.36
N ALA A 174 6.03 -4.49 20.83
CA ALA A 174 6.38 -3.09 20.96
C ALA A 174 5.12 -2.21 20.94
N GLU A 175 5.25 -1.01 21.50
CA GLU A 175 4.27 0.06 21.37
C GLU A 175 4.98 1.42 21.25
N THR A 176 4.37 2.36 20.55
CA THR A 176 4.90 3.71 20.46
C THR A 176 4.47 4.56 21.66
N GLU A 177 5.25 5.60 21.98
CA GLU A 177 4.64 6.73 22.66
C GLU A 177 3.53 7.33 21.82
N PRO A 178 2.52 7.95 22.45
CA PRO A 178 1.48 8.67 21.71
C PRO A 178 2.09 9.82 20.89
N TYR A 179 1.75 9.90 19.61
CA TYR A 179 2.20 10.95 18.71
C TYR A 179 1.02 11.68 18.04
N PRO A 180 1.16 12.99 17.70
CA PRO A 180 0.04 13.81 17.24
C PRO A 180 -0.52 13.34 15.90
N LEU A 181 -1.87 13.26 15.81
CA LEU A 181 -2.59 13.11 14.55
C LEU A 181 -2.81 14.45 13.87
N SER A 182 -2.88 14.47 12.55
CA SER A 182 -3.24 15.66 11.75
C SER A 182 -4.73 15.92 11.75
N ASN A 183 -5.55 14.88 11.93
CA ASN A 183 -6.98 14.88 11.72
C ASN A 183 -7.38 15.17 10.27
N THR A 184 -6.52 14.78 9.33
CA THR A 184 -6.77 14.80 7.88
C THR A 184 -6.79 13.37 7.35
N PRO A 185 -7.21 13.15 6.09
CA PRO A 185 -7.09 11.85 5.42
C PRO A 185 -5.65 11.33 5.28
N PHE A 186 -4.65 12.14 5.56
CA PHE A 186 -3.24 11.82 5.40
C PHE A 186 -2.57 11.24 6.64
N ASP A 187 -3.30 11.02 7.73
CA ASP A 187 -2.84 10.22 8.86
C ASP A 187 -2.77 8.73 8.47
N HIS A 188 -1.67 8.31 7.83
CA HIS A 188 -1.51 6.93 7.37
C HIS A 188 -1.24 5.93 8.49
N MET A 189 -0.68 6.40 9.61
CA MET A 189 -0.41 5.60 10.82
C MET A 189 0.50 4.38 10.54
N PHE A 190 0.54 3.41 11.46
CA PHE A 190 1.28 2.16 11.28
C PHE A 190 0.43 1.15 10.53
N ASN A 191 0.99 0.46 9.50
CA ASN A 191 0.21 -0.46 8.67
C ASN A 191 1.03 -1.63 8.11
N GLY A 192 1.88 -1.45 7.09
CA GLY A 192 2.66 -2.51 6.48
C GLY A 192 3.61 -3.19 7.46
N ILE A 193 3.63 -4.51 7.49
CA ILE A 193 4.50 -5.30 8.38
C ILE A 193 5.03 -6.54 7.65
N ILE A 194 6.31 -6.85 7.85
CA ILE A 194 6.92 -8.08 7.37
C ILE A 194 7.99 -8.57 8.35
N VAL A 195 8.18 -9.88 8.44
CA VAL A 195 9.25 -10.48 9.26
C VAL A 195 10.45 -10.79 8.39
N SER A 196 11.66 -10.51 8.89
CA SER A 196 12.90 -10.84 8.18
C SER A 196 12.99 -12.34 7.90
N LEU A 197 13.68 -12.70 6.81
CA LEU A 197 13.81 -14.10 6.38
C LEU A 197 14.50 -15.01 7.44
N ASP A 198 15.34 -14.42 8.28
CA ASP A 198 16.00 -15.13 9.40
C ASP A 198 15.14 -15.15 10.69
N GLY A 199 13.96 -14.55 10.67
CA GLY A 199 13.01 -14.50 11.78
C GLY A 199 13.42 -13.60 12.94
N LYS A 200 14.46 -12.75 12.81
CA LYS A 200 15.00 -11.97 13.93
C LYS A 200 14.47 -10.55 14.04
N LYS A 201 13.95 -10.00 12.96
CA LYS A 201 13.43 -8.64 12.92
C LYS A 201 12.03 -8.59 12.34
N VAL A 202 11.24 -7.67 12.83
CA VAL A 202 9.99 -7.22 12.20
C VAL A 202 10.25 -5.86 11.59
N TYR A 203 9.94 -5.69 10.30
CA TYR A 203 9.91 -4.39 9.64
C TYR A 203 8.49 -3.87 9.61
N VAL A 204 8.29 -2.61 10.03
CA VAL A 204 6.96 -2.00 10.12
C VAL A 204 6.99 -0.64 9.46
N ASN A 205 6.06 -0.41 8.53
CA ASN A 205 5.83 0.91 7.97
C ASN A 205 5.04 1.77 8.95
N SER A 206 5.53 2.99 9.19
CA SER A 206 4.74 4.09 9.70
C SER A 206 4.58 5.12 8.61
N GLY A 207 3.39 5.27 8.09
CA GLY A 207 3.13 6.24 7.04
C GLY A 207 3.18 7.68 7.56
N SER A 208 3.17 8.62 6.63
CA SER A 208 3.23 10.04 6.93
C SER A 208 1.97 10.51 7.69
N ARG A 209 2.13 11.60 8.41
CA ARG A 209 1.06 12.38 9.04
C ARG A 209 0.51 13.46 8.10
N THR A 210 1.25 13.78 7.05
CA THR A 210 0.96 14.86 6.10
C THR A 210 0.84 14.31 4.68
N ASP A 211 0.25 15.08 3.78
CA ASP A 211 0.19 14.71 2.36
C ASP A 211 1.56 14.80 1.69
N HIS A 212 2.26 15.95 1.85
CA HIS A 212 3.51 16.26 1.17
C HIS A 212 4.50 17.04 2.06
N GLY A 213 4.38 16.96 3.41
CA GLY A 213 5.24 17.63 4.38
C GLY A 213 4.74 18.99 4.87
N GLU A 214 3.51 19.34 4.57
CA GLU A 214 2.86 20.57 5.03
C GLU A 214 2.63 20.57 6.54
N GLU A 215 2.44 21.78 7.09
CA GLU A 215 2.03 21.95 8.49
C GLU A 215 0.55 21.58 8.66
N GLU A 216 0.28 20.62 9.56
CA GLU A 216 -1.06 20.19 9.93
C GLU A 216 -1.31 20.36 11.43
N ASN A 217 -2.18 21.28 11.77
CA ASN A 217 -2.34 21.77 13.14
C ASN A 217 -3.44 21.05 13.95
N ASN A 218 -4.19 20.15 13.35
CA ASN A 218 -5.29 19.43 14.00
C ASN A 218 -6.19 20.36 14.83
N HIS A 219 -6.91 21.29 14.16
CA HIS A 219 -7.79 22.26 14.84
C HIS A 219 -7.09 23.06 15.95
N GLN A 220 -5.86 23.50 15.73
CA GLN A 220 -5.00 24.28 16.63
C GLN A 220 -4.43 23.48 17.83
N ASN A 221 -4.60 22.17 17.89
CA ASN A 221 -3.99 21.34 18.93
C ASN A 221 -2.45 21.27 18.78
N PHE A 222 -1.94 21.29 17.53
CA PHE A 222 -0.53 21.06 17.20
C PHE A 222 -0.03 22.11 16.20
N LYS A 223 0.13 23.36 16.64
CA LYS A 223 0.62 24.42 15.78
C LYS A 223 2.07 24.17 15.36
N GLY A 224 2.37 24.31 14.08
CA GLY A 224 3.70 24.14 13.52
C GLY A 224 4.15 22.69 13.38
N VAL A 225 3.26 21.70 13.59
CA VAL A 225 3.62 20.29 13.51
C VAL A 225 3.41 19.75 12.10
N ARG A 226 4.46 19.13 11.58
CA ARG A 226 4.52 18.37 10.31
C ARG A 226 4.60 16.88 10.62
N ASP A 227 5.39 16.12 9.89
CA ASP A 227 5.74 14.77 10.29
C ASP A 227 6.60 14.76 11.56
N VAL A 228 6.48 13.72 12.35
CA VAL A 228 7.16 13.56 13.65
C VAL A 228 8.11 12.36 13.64
N ALA A 229 8.84 12.14 14.73
CA ALA A 229 9.83 11.08 14.81
C ALA A 229 9.26 9.68 14.49
N LEU A 230 7.99 9.45 14.79
CA LEU A 230 7.30 8.17 14.58
C LEU A 230 6.54 8.08 13.25
N THR A 231 6.69 9.02 12.30
CA THR A 231 6.00 9.00 11.00
C THR A 231 6.98 9.03 9.83
N ALA A 232 6.53 8.63 8.63
CA ALA A 232 7.28 8.64 7.37
C ALA A 232 8.59 7.81 7.43
N LYS A 233 8.51 6.59 7.99
CA LYS A 233 9.67 5.72 8.24
C LYS A 233 9.31 4.25 8.16
N ILE A 234 10.35 3.45 7.90
CA ILE A 234 10.32 2.01 8.16
C ILE A 234 11.09 1.75 9.45
N PHE A 235 10.44 1.13 10.41
CA PHE A 235 11.05 0.69 11.66
C PHE A 235 11.50 -0.75 11.59
N GLN A 236 12.52 -1.11 12.39
CA GLN A 236 12.95 -2.49 12.61
C GLN A 236 12.90 -2.81 14.10
N ILE A 237 12.25 -3.90 14.45
CA ILE A 237 12.02 -4.29 15.84
C ILE A 237 12.51 -5.75 16.02
N PRO A 238 13.32 -6.08 17.05
CA PRO A 238 13.69 -7.46 17.34
C PRO A 238 12.45 -8.34 17.62
N THR A 239 12.40 -9.54 17.07
CA THR A 239 11.27 -10.47 17.25
C THR A 239 11.17 -11.05 18.66
N ASP A 240 12.23 -10.94 19.45
CA ASP A 240 12.31 -11.32 20.86
C ASP A 240 12.07 -10.15 21.83
N ALA A 241 11.77 -8.96 21.31
CA ALA A 241 11.41 -7.83 22.16
C ALA A 241 10.14 -8.13 22.98
N GLU A 242 10.04 -7.54 24.16
CA GLU A 242 8.87 -7.64 25.03
C GLU A 242 8.54 -6.26 25.61
N ASN A 243 7.34 -5.75 25.27
CA ASN A 243 6.86 -4.45 25.73
C ASN A 243 7.85 -3.30 25.44
N LEU A 244 8.51 -3.35 24.27
CA LEU A 244 9.44 -2.32 23.85
C LEU A 244 8.68 -1.01 23.62
N THR A 245 9.08 0.08 24.26
CA THR A 245 8.53 1.41 23.99
C THR A 245 9.37 2.14 22.96
N MET A 246 8.72 2.55 21.86
CA MET A 246 9.30 3.36 20.79
C MET A 246 9.02 4.83 21.09
N PRO A 247 10.04 5.64 21.44
CA PRO A 247 9.84 7.04 21.80
C PRO A 247 9.49 7.91 20.58
N ASN A 248 8.71 8.98 20.78
CA ASN A 248 8.51 10.00 19.76
C ASN A 248 9.66 11.02 19.74
N ASP A 249 10.88 10.49 19.66
CA ASP A 249 12.15 11.23 19.62
C ASP A 249 13.10 10.53 18.66
N GLU A 250 13.52 11.24 17.61
CA GLU A 250 14.32 10.64 16.53
C GLU A 250 15.71 10.20 16.98
N ASP A 251 16.36 10.96 17.87
CA ASP A 251 17.69 10.61 18.35
C ASP A 251 17.66 9.38 19.28
N ALA A 252 16.61 9.28 20.09
CA ALA A 252 16.39 8.10 20.92
C ALA A 252 16.04 6.85 20.07
N LEU A 253 15.24 6.99 19.02
CA LEU A 253 14.95 5.89 18.06
C LEU A 253 16.21 5.42 17.34
N LYS A 254 17.07 6.36 16.90
CA LYS A 254 18.39 6.06 16.31
C LYS A 254 19.31 5.35 17.29
N ALA A 255 19.40 5.86 18.52
CA ALA A 255 20.24 5.29 19.56
C ALA A 255 19.83 3.85 19.93
N GLN A 256 18.53 3.52 19.82
CA GLN A 256 17.98 2.18 20.01
C GLN A 256 18.10 1.29 18.75
N GLY A 257 18.54 1.83 17.61
CA GLY A 257 18.65 1.10 16.35
C GLY A 257 17.29 0.70 15.75
N LEU A 258 16.23 1.45 16.06
CA LEU A 258 14.85 1.10 15.65
C LEU A 258 14.47 1.62 14.27
N ILE A 259 15.18 2.60 13.72
CA ILE A 259 14.89 3.13 12.39
C ILE A 259 15.68 2.34 11.35
N PHE A 260 14.95 1.72 10.41
CA PHE A 260 15.55 1.04 9.26
C PHE A 260 15.78 1.99 8.09
N ALA A 261 14.75 2.78 7.73
CA ALA A 261 14.79 3.71 6.61
C ALA A 261 13.91 4.93 6.86
N TRP A 262 14.20 6.02 6.16
CA TRP A 262 13.50 7.31 6.24
C TRP A 262 12.84 7.69 4.92
N GLY A 263 11.85 8.56 5.00
CA GLY A 263 11.33 9.28 3.85
C GLY A 263 10.50 8.45 2.90
N THR A 264 9.82 7.43 3.42
CA THR A 264 8.68 6.78 2.75
C THR A 264 7.41 7.52 3.15
N ARG A 265 6.47 7.74 2.20
CA ARG A 265 5.18 8.39 2.51
C ARG A 265 4.18 7.41 3.09
N ASN A 266 3.93 6.31 2.41
CA ASN A 266 3.07 5.23 2.89
C ASN A 266 3.42 3.90 2.19
N ALA A 267 4.50 3.27 2.62
CA ALA A 267 4.95 1.97 2.13
C ALA A 267 4.05 0.85 2.68
N TYR A 268 2.81 0.80 2.18
CA TYR A 268 1.72 -0.02 2.71
C TYR A 268 1.99 -1.51 2.66
N ASP A 269 2.77 -1.98 1.68
CA ASP A 269 3.13 -3.37 1.56
C ASP A 269 4.60 -3.56 1.20
N MET A 270 5.20 -4.59 1.79
CA MET A 270 6.61 -4.92 1.66
C MET A 270 6.78 -6.40 1.34
N ALA A 271 7.75 -6.72 0.47
CA ALA A 271 8.07 -8.11 0.15
C ALA A 271 9.56 -8.30 -0.06
N PHE A 272 10.07 -9.48 0.31
CA PHE A 272 11.44 -9.87 0.00
C PHE A 272 11.54 -10.45 -1.41
N ALA A 273 12.45 -9.92 -2.20
CA ALA A 273 12.86 -10.52 -3.46
C ALA A 273 13.60 -11.84 -3.21
N PRO A 274 13.72 -12.74 -4.23
CA PRO A 274 14.40 -14.03 -4.07
C PRO A 274 15.84 -13.96 -3.58
N ASN A 275 16.52 -12.84 -3.80
CA ASN A 275 17.90 -12.59 -3.33
C ASN A 275 17.97 -12.00 -1.91
N GLY A 276 16.84 -11.79 -1.25
CA GLY A 276 16.74 -11.22 0.10
C GLY A 276 16.64 -9.70 0.16
N ASP A 277 16.62 -8.99 -0.98
CA ASP A 277 16.39 -7.54 -1.02
C ASP A 277 14.92 -7.24 -0.65
N LEU A 278 14.70 -6.26 0.23
CA LEU A 278 13.36 -5.84 0.66
C LEU A 278 12.85 -4.72 -0.24
N LEU A 279 11.70 -4.90 -0.88
CA LEU A 279 11.06 -3.86 -1.68
C LEU A 279 9.69 -3.49 -1.10
N ALA A 280 9.27 -2.25 -1.38
CA ALA A 280 7.97 -1.73 -0.97
C ALA A 280 7.35 -0.84 -2.04
N GLY A 281 6.03 -0.98 -2.25
CA GLY A 281 5.24 0.01 -2.97
C GLY A 281 4.92 1.18 -2.04
N ASP A 282 5.13 2.42 -2.49
CA ASP A 282 4.94 3.63 -1.69
C ASP A 282 4.00 4.61 -2.41
N ASN A 283 2.94 5.01 -1.74
CA ASN A 283 1.88 5.83 -2.33
C ASN A 283 2.28 7.30 -2.38
N GLY A 284 2.14 7.93 -3.53
CA GLY A 284 2.39 9.35 -3.78
C GLY A 284 1.34 10.31 -3.17
N PRO A 285 1.59 11.63 -3.22
CA PRO A 285 0.72 12.65 -2.66
C PRO A 285 -0.48 12.99 -3.56
N ASP A 286 -1.37 13.85 -3.08
CA ASP A 286 -2.48 14.45 -3.83
C ASP A 286 -1.99 15.51 -4.84
N ALA A 287 -1.04 15.12 -5.68
CA ALA A 287 -0.53 15.84 -6.84
C ALA A 287 0.01 14.80 -7.85
N ASP A 288 0.07 15.14 -9.14
CA ASP A 288 0.49 14.22 -10.20
C ASP A 288 2.01 13.90 -10.13
N PHE A 289 2.49 13.44 -8.95
CA PHE A 289 3.81 12.82 -8.75
C PHE A 289 3.71 11.30 -8.84
N PRO A 290 4.77 10.60 -9.28
CA PRO A 290 4.77 9.15 -9.34
C PRO A 290 4.48 8.50 -7.99
N ASP A 291 3.73 7.39 -8.00
CA ASP A 291 3.81 6.40 -6.94
C ASP A 291 5.11 5.62 -7.07
N GLU A 292 5.67 5.11 -5.99
CA GLU A 292 7.02 4.56 -5.99
C GLU A 292 7.07 3.05 -5.75
N LEU A 293 8.11 2.40 -6.27
CA LEU A 293 8.60 1.10 -5.81
C LEU A 293 10.01 1.31 -5.30
N ASN A 294 10.23 1.10 -4.01
CA ASN A 294 11.48 1.36 -3.33
C ASN A 294 12.21 0.07 -2.94
N TRP A 295 13.48 -0.07 -3.31
CA TRP A 295 14.36 -1.06 -2.70
C TRP A 295 14.83 -0.54 -1.35
N LEU A 296 14.21 -1.04 -0.27
CA LEU A 296 14.46 -0.59 1.09
C LEU A 296 15.78 -1.12 1.63
N ARG A 297 16.65 -0.23 2.13
CA ARG A 297 17.97 -0.54 2.69
C ARG A 297 18.19 0.24 3.97
N GLU A 298 18.87 -0.39 4.93
CA GLU A 298 19.18 0.23 6.21
C GLU A 298 19.97 1.54 6.02
N GLY A 299 19.57 2.58 6.73
CA GLY A 299 20.22 3.88 6.70
C GLY A 299 19.94 4.75 5.47
N LYS A 300 19.03 4.34 4.57
CA LYS A 300 18.68 5.10 3.36
C LYS A 300 17.46 6.00 3.58
N HIS A 301 17.39 7.07 2.78
CA HIS A 301 16.29 8.03 2.76
C HIS A 301 15.67 8.07 1.36
N TYR A 302 14.34 7.90 1.25
CA TYR A 302 13.62 7.73 0.00
C TYR A 302 12.92 8.99 -0.53
N GLY A 303 13.16 10.13 0.09
CA GLY A 303 12.84 11.45 -0.46
C GLY A 303 11.73 12.20 0.24
N PHE A 304 10.66 11.55 0.66
CA PHE A 304 9.54 12.24 1.32
C PHE A 304 10.01 13.05 2.55
N PRO A 305 9.58 14.31 2.72
CA PRO A 305 8.63 15.05 1.88
C PRO A 305 9.28 15.93 0.80
N TRP A 306 10.59 15.90 0.60
CA TRP A 306 11.31 16.79 -0.32
C TRP A 306 11.31 16.35 -1.76
N LYS A 307 11.11 15.04 -2.00
CA LYS A 307 11.17 14.44 -3.33
C LYS A 307 10.14 13.33 -3.47
N PHE A 308 9.55 13.24 -4.67
CA PHE A 308 8.65 12.17 -5.11
C PHE A 308 9.15 11.64 -6.46
N GLY A 309 9.48 10.38 -6.53
CA GLY A 309 10.20 9.84 -7.67
C GLY A 309 11.57 10.52 -7.83
N ASP A 310 11.81 11.07 -9.01
CA ASP A 310 12.99 11.90 -9.30
C ASP A 310 12.69 13.42 -9.24
N GLN A 311 11.44 13.80 -8.92
CA GLN A 311 10.98 15.18 -8.93
C GLN A 311 11.04 15.81 -7.54
N ASP A 312 11.41 17.09 -7.48
CA ASP A 312 11.38 17.85 -6.23
C ASP A 312 9.96 18.27 -5.87
N ASN A 313 9.62 18.17 -4.57
CA ASN A 313 8.43 18.81 -4.04
C ASN A 313 8.61 20.33 -4.13
N PRO A 314 7.79 21.04 -4.95
CA PRO A 314 8.01 22.46 -5.17
C PRO A 314 7.70 23.32 -3.94
N GLN A 315 6.93 22.82 -2.98
CA GLN A 315 6.59 23.55 -1.76
C GLN A 315 7.82 23.85 -0.89
N GLN A 316 8.93 23.12 -1.06
CA GLN A 316 10.20 23.43 -0.39
C GLN A 316 10.86 24.72 -0.89
N PHE A 317 10.42 25.29 -2.01
CA PHE A 317 11.00 26.51 -2.57
C PHE A 317 10.20 27.75 -2.13
N PRO A 318 10.87 28.84 -1.73
CA PRO A 318 10.21 29.98 -1.07
C PRO A 318 9.30 30.80 -2.01
N ASP A 319 9.45 30.65 -3.32
CA ASP A 319 8.67 31.31 -4.37
C ASP A 319 7.53 30.45 -4.90
N TYR A 320 7.35 29.24 -4.38
CA TYR A 320 6.28 28.35 -4.80
C TYR A 320 4.91 29.00 -4.61
N THR A 321 4.05 28.77 -5.60
CA THR A 321 2.62 29.06 -5.54
C THR A 321 1.85 27.92 -6.19
N SER A 322 0.74 27.50 -5.58
CA SER A 322 -0.17 26.51 -6.15
C SER A 322 -0.95 27.02 -7.36
N VAL A 323 -0.96 28.34 -7.55
CA VAL A 323 -1.64 28.96 -8.71
C VAL A 323 -0.89 28.63 -9.98
N GLY A 324 -1.54 27.82 -10.85
CA GLY A 324 -0.97 27.39 -12.13
C GLY A 324 -0.09 26.13 -12.06
N ASP A 325 0.10 25.53 -10.89
CA ASP A 325 0.76 24.21 -10.80
C ASP A 325 -0.14 23.14 -11.47
N LYS A 326 0.34 22.61 -12.58
CA LYS A 326 -0.40 21.69 -13.44
C LYS A 326 -0.54 20.29 -12.89
N ARG A 327 0.24 19.94 -11.85
CA ARG A 327 0.12 18.67 -11.13
C ARG A 327 -1.06 18.62 -10.18
N LEU A 328 -1.66 19.77 -9.87
CA LEU A 328 -2.78 19.86 -8.94
C LEU A 328 -4.11 19.72 -9.67
N SER A 329 -5.02 18.95 -9.09
CA SER A 329 -6.41 18.84 -9.52
C SER A 329 -7.35 19.32 -8.40
N SER A 330 -8.43 20.01 -8.76
CA SER A 330 -9.44 20.52 -7.80
C SER A 330 -10.21 19.41 -7.08
N ASP A 331 -10.14 18.17 -7.53
CA ASP A 331 -10.74 17.01 -6.90
C ASP A 331 -9.81 16.31 -5.87
N PHE A 332 -8.56 16.73 -5.76
CA PHE A 332 -7.67 16.26 -4.72
C PHE A 332 -7.99 16.89 -3.36
N THR A 333 -8.02 16.06 -2.32
CA THR A 333 -8.33 16.49 -0.95
C THR A 333 -7.33 17.53 -0.43
N ALA A 334 -6.03 17.34 -0.66
CA ALA A 334 -5.00 18.28 -0.23
C ALA A 334 -5.18 19.67 -0.88
N VAL A 335 -5.64 19.71 -2.13
CA VAL A 335 -5.95 20.97 -2.82
C VAL A 335 -7.21 21.63 -2.24
N GLN A 336 -8.26 20.83 -1.98
CA GLN A 336 -9.51 21.32 -1.42
C GLN A 336 -9.36 21.93 -0.02
N ILE A 337 -8.50 21.34 0.82
CA ILE A 337 -8.22 21.86 2.16
C ILE A 337 -7.15 22.96 2.17
N GLY A 338 -6.56 23.30 1.01
CA GLY A 338 -5.55 24.34 0.87
C GLY A 338 -4.19 23.97 1.42
N ALA A 339 -3.83 22.68 1.41
CA ALA A 339 -2.54 22.19 1.87
C ALA A 339 -1.39 22.62 0.94
N TYR A 340 -1.64 22.70 -0.37
CA TYR A 340 -0.69 23.25 -1.35
C TYR A 340 -0.69 24.78 -1.31
N ARG A 341 0.30 25.35 -0.64
CA ARG A 341 0.44 26.79 -0.43
C ARG A 341 1.91 27.20 -0.34
N ARG A 342 2.19 28.49 -0.43
CA ARG A 342 3.51 28.98 -0.07
C ARG A 342 3.83 28.65 1.38
N ASP A 343 4.99 28.06 1.63
CA ASP A 343 5.41 27.58 2.94
C ASP A 343 6.88 28.01 3.22
N PRO A 344 7.09 29.24 3.72
CA PRO A 344 8.43 29.76 3.93
C PRO A 344 9.20 29.02 5.02
N ASP A 345 8.50 28.27 5.87
CA ASP A 345 9.08 27.51 6.98
C ASP A 345 9.21 26.00 6.63
N PHE A 346 9.06 25.65 5.33
CA PHE A 346 9.25 24.25 4.91
C PHE A 346 10.67 23.78 5.27
N PRO A 347 10.82 22.56 5.83
CA PRO A 347 12.10 22.08 6.31
C PRO A 347 13.15 22.04 5.19
N LYS A 348 14.37 22.44 5.50
CA LYS A 348 15.47 22.34 4.55
C LYS A 348 15.78 20.88 4.23
N SER A 349 15.91 20.58 2.92
CA SER A 349 16.26 19.26 2.46
C SER A 349 17.62 18.80 2.99
N PRO A 350 17.72 17.59 3.57
CA PRO A 350 19.00 17.01 3.97
C PRO A 350 19.81 16.51 2.76
N GLY A 351 19.16 16.30 1.59
CA GLY A 351 19.78 15.70 0.40
C GLY A 351 20.15 14.22 0.57
N GLY A 352 20.84 13.68 -0.43
CA GLY A 352 21.33 12.29 -0.35
C GLY A 352 20.25 11.22 -0.50
N PHE A 353 19.17 11.54 -1.20
CA PHE A 353 18.04 10.63 -1.39
C PHE A 353 18.36 9.46 -2.33
N THR A 354 17.76 8.32 -2.03
CA THR A 354 17.77 7.14 -2.88
C THR A 354 16.58 7.21 -3.83
N LEU A 355 16.84 7.07 -5.12
CA LEU A 355 15.77 7.04 -6.12
C LEU A 355 14.98 5.73 -6.05
N PRO A 356 13.68 5.77 -6.37
CA PRO A 356 12.87 4.58 -6.58
C PRO A 356 13.37 3.74 -7.78
N VAL A 357 12.80 2.56 -7.96
CA VAL A 357 13.02 1.71 -9.13
C VAL A 357 12.56 2.43 -10.39
N ALA A 358 13.38 2.38 -11.45
CA ALA A 358 13.02 2.96 -12.74
C ALA A 358 12.08 2.00 -13.50
N ASN A 359 10.88 2.46 -13.89
CA ASN A 359 9.96 1.74 -14.74
C ASN A 359 10.15 2.14 -16.21
N LEU A 360 10.48 1.17 -17.05
CA LEU A 360 10.74 1.35 -18.48
C LEU A 360 9.48 1.08 -19.34
N GLY A 361 8.33 0.87 -18.71
CA GLY A 361 7.07 0.53 -19.38
C GLY A 361 6.97 -0.97 -19.73
N PRO A 362 6.04 -1.34 -20.64
CA PRO A 362 5.16 -0.44 -21.41
C PRO A 362 3.99 0.17 -20.63
N ASP A 363 3.64 -0.39 -19.45
CA ASP A 363 2.45 0.03 -18.71
C ASP A 363 2.79 0.76 -17.41
N ALA A 364 1.82 1.50 -16.88
CA ALA A 364 1.92 2.28 -15.65
C ALA A 364 3.00 3.38 -15.70
N VAL A 365 3.16 4.03 -16.85
CA VAL A 365 4.20 5.06 -17.11
C VAL A 365 3.64 6.38 -17.67
N LYS A 366 2.38 6.68 -17.35
CA LYS A 366 1.80 7.99 -17.63
C LYS A 366 2.28 9.02 -16.62
N TYR A 367 2.53 10.24 -17.07
CA TYR A 367 2.93 11.33 -16.20
C TYR A 367 2.38 12.67 -16.67
N ARG A 368 2.41 13.68 -15.79
CA ARG A 368 2.07 15.06 -16.10
C ARG A 368 3.33 15.83 -16.49
N ALA A 369 3.37 16.35 -17.71
CA ALA A 369 4.43 17.24 -18.14
C ALA A 369 4.24 18.67 -17.56
N GLU A 370 5.27 19.50 -17.66
CA GLU A 370 5.25 20.88 -17.13
C GLU A 370 4.16 21.76 -17.76
N ASP A 371 3.81 21.51 -19.04
CA ASP A 371 2.73 22.23 -19.73
C ASP A 371 1.33 21.78 -19.30
N GLY A 372 1.26 20.73 -18.48
CA GLY A 372 0.02 20.15 -17.98
C GLY A 372 -0.59 19.07 -18.87
N SER A 373 0.05 18.69 -19.97
CA SER A 373 -0.39 17.56 -20.80
C SER A 373 -0.03 16.21 -20.18
N GLU A 374 -0.80 15.16 -20.51
CA GLU A 374 -0.45 13.79 -20.18
C GLU A 374 0.51 13.22 -21.21
N HIS A 375 1.58 12.64 -20.72
CA HIS A 375 2.62 11.99 -21.52
C HIS A 375 2.73 10.50 -21.15
N ASP A 376 3.46 9.77 -22.01
CA ASP A 376 3.74 8.34 -21.88
C ASP A 376 5.25 8.13 -21.97
N ALA A 377 5.89 7.90 -20.83
CA ALA A 377 7.34 7.80 -20.76
C ALA A 377 7.91 6.67 -21.63
N ALA A 378 7.21 5.54 -21.77
CA ALA A 378 7.67 4.44 -22.61
C ALA A 378 7.70 4.82 -24.10
N LYS A 379 6.71 5.60 -24.59
CA LYS A 379 6.71 6.11 -25.97
C LYS A 379 7.84 7.09 -26.22
N GLU A 380 8.24 7.83 -25.20
CA GLU A 380 9.33 8.79 -25.22
C GLU A 380 10.69 8.16 -24.93
N LYS A 381 10.72 6.86 -24.58
CA LYS A 381 11.93 6.11 -24.19
C LYS A 381 12.62 6.69 -22.96
N LEU A 382 11.81 7.19 -22.04
CA LEU A 382 12.25 7.71 -20.74
C LEU A 382 11.83 6.74 -19.62
N PRO A 383 12.61 6.63 -18.55
CA PRO A 383 12.14 5.95 -17.35
C PRO A 383 11.13 6.82 -16.59
N LEU A 384 10.16 6.20 -15.92
CA LEU A 384 9.38 6.81 -14.86
C LEU A 384 9.80 6.22 -13.50
N TYR A 385 9.86 7.01 -12.44
CA TYR A 385 10.28 6.59 -11.09
C TYR A 385 9.09 6.55 -10.10
N THR A 386 8.14 5.63 -10.08
CA THR A 386 8.08 4.29 -10.69
C THR A 386 6.82 4.12 -11.52
N PHE A 387 5.61 4.45 -10.95
CA PHE A 387 4.31 4.21 -11.58
C PHE A 387 3.58 5.51 -11.89
N THR A 388 2.65 5.48 -12.83
CA THR A 388 1.68 6.55 -13.03
C THR A 388 1.15 7.04 -11.68
N PRO A 389 1.05 8.36 -11.43
CA PRO A 389 0.47 8.92 -10.22
C PRO A 389 -0.90 8.35 -9.85
N HIS A 390 -1.16 8.25 -8.55
CA HIS A 390 -2.45 7.86 -7.95
C HIS A 390 -2.89 6.41 -8.22
N ARG A 391 -2.01 5.53 -8.66
CA ARG A 391 -2.33 4.11 -8.77
C ARG A 391 -2.41 3.44 -7.41
N SER A 392 -1.72 3.99 -6.41
CA SER A 392 -1.62 3.46 -5.03
C SER A 392 -1.18 1.99 -5.04
N PRO A 393 0.13 1.71 -5.22
CA PRO A 393 0.68 0.37 -5.31
C PRO A 393 0.53 -0.37 -3.98
N LEU A 394 -0.10 -1.54 -4.01
CA LEU A 394 -0.40 -2.40 -2.86
C LEU A 394 -0.12 -3.87 -3.22
N GLY A 395 -0.13 -4.76 -2.24
CA GLY A 395 -0.14 -6.21 -2.46
C GLY A 395 1.03 -6.72 -3.30
N LEU A 396 2.27 -6.41 -2.90
CA LEU A 396 3.49 -6.83 -3.60
C LEU A 396 3.82 -8.29 -3.29
N ALA A 397 4.00 -9.14 -4.32
CA ALA A 397 4.38 -10.53 -4.17
C ALA A 397 5.44 -10.94 -5.21
N PHE A 398 6.53 -11.59 -4.75
CA PHE A 398 7.59 -12.09 -5.63
C PHE A 398 7.37 -13.53 -6.06
N SER A 399 7.70 -13.82 -7.33
CA SER A 399 7.69 -15.16 -7.89
C SER A 399 8.94 -15.94 -7.45
N THR A 400 8.79 -16.77 -6.43
CA THR A 400 9.88 -17.59 -5.88
C THR A 400 9.76 -19.08 -6.20
N SER A 401 8.58 -19.53 -6.64
CA SER A 401 8.28 -20.94 -6.85
C SER A 401 8.79 -21.46 -8.20
N PRO A 402 9.42 -22.65 -8.25
CA PRO A 402 9.74 -23.30 -9.52
C PRO A 402 8.52 -23.74 -10.33
N LYS A 403 7.32 -23.79 -9.72
CA LYS A 403 6.06 -24.09 -10.41
C LYS A 403 5.51 -22.90 -11.22
N MET A 404 5.99 -21.67 -10.93
CA MET A 404 5.63 -20.52 -11.73
C MET A 404 6.20 -20.67 -13.14
N PRO A 405 5.41 -20.40 -14.21
CA PRO A 405 5.92 -20.43 -15.57
C PRO A 405 7.13 -19.49 -15.76
N ALA A 406 8.04 -19.87 -16.65
CA ALA A 406 9.29 -19.15 -16.90
C ALA A 406 9.06 -17.67 -17.24
N ASP A 407 7.99 -17.37 -17.97
CA ASP A 407 7.59 -16.00 -18.35
C ASP A 407 7.32 -15.06 -17.17
N PHE A 408 7.01 -15.63 -15.98
CA PHE A 408 6.66 -14.88 -14.76
C PHE A 408 7.66 -15.11 -13.63
N ARG A 409 8.64 -15.98 -13.79
CA ARG A 409 9.56 -16.36 -12.71
C ARG A 409 10.79 -15.46 -12.64
N GLY A 410 11.24 -14.94 -13.79
CA GLY A 410 12.57 -14.36 -13.92
C GLY A 410 13.67 -15.41 -14.14
N ASP A 411 14.92 -14.97 -14.10
CA ASP A 411 16.14 -15.77 -14.27
C ASP A 411 17.19 -15.36 -13.22
N GLU A 412 18.44 -15.77 -13.38
CA GLU A 412 19.51 -15.46 -12.41
C GLU A 412 19.80 -13.97 -12.21
N ASN A 413 19.41 -13.10 -13.17
CA ASN A 413 19.64 -11.65 -13.15
C ASN A 413 18.34 -10.85 -13.02
N THR A 414 17.18 -11.52 -13.08
CA THR A 414 15.87 -10.87 -13.06
C THR A 414 14.94 -11.55 -12.07
N PHE A 415 14.00 -10.78 -11.51
CA PHE A 415 12.97 -11.28 -10.62
C PHE A 415 11.59 -10.94 -11.18
N GLY A 416 10.68 -11.93 -11.16
CA GLY A 416 9.27 -11.72 -11.41
C GLY A 416 8.57 -11.28 -10.13
N ALA A 417 7.76 -10.23 -10.20
CA ALA A 417 6.92 -9.79 -9.10
C ALA A 417 5.53 -9.38 -9.61
N PHE A 418 4.58 -9.35 -8.72
CA PHE A 418 3.21 -8.89 -8.95
C PHE A 418 2.90 -7.77 -7.99
N ILE A 419 2.27 -6.70 -8.48
CA ILE A 419 1.83 -5.59 -7.65
C ILE A 419 0.43 -5.16 -8.07
N LEU A 420 -0.41 -4.91 -7.07
CA LEU A 420 -1.76 -4.41 -7.26
C LEU A 420 -1.75 -2.89 -7.32
N SER A 421 -2.72 -2.31 -8.03
CA SER A 421 -3.02 -0.89 -7.96
C SER A 421 -4.43 -0.71 -7.41
N TRP A 422 -4.54 -0.07 -6.26
CA TRP A 422 -5.84 0.27 -5.66
C TRP A 422 -6.71 1.10 -6.60
N GLY A 423 -6.09 2.06 -7.28
CA GLY A 423 -6.69 2.93 -8.27
C GLY A 423 -6.94 4.36 -7.81
N ALA A 424 -6.92 5.26 -8.78
CA ALA A 424 -7.06 6.68 -8.55
C ALA A 424 -8.45 7.06 -8.03
N ALA A 425 -8.45 7.73 -6.90
CA ALA A 425 -9.63 8.35 -6.33
C ALA A 425 -9.99 9.68 -7.00
N GLY A 426 -8.99 10.40 -7.51
CA GLY A 426 -9.09 11.70 -8.16
C GLY A 426 -8.07 11.88 -9.27
N GLY A 427 -7.95 13.10 -9.80
CA GLY A 427 -7.01 13.46 -10.85
C GLY A 427 -7.49 13.20 -12.27
N ASN A 428 -6.67 13.65 -13.23
CA ASN A 428 -7.05 13.69 -14.64
C ASN A 428 -6.19 12.79 -15.54
N LEU A 429 -5.31 11.98 -14.98
CA LEU A 429 -4.53 11.02 -15.76
C LEU A 429 -5.40 9.85 -16.23
N SER A 430 -5.16 9.37 -17.45
CA SER A 430 -5.99 8.35 -18.09
C SER A 430 -5.77 6.95 -17.52
N ASP A 431 -4.60 6.69 -16.96
CA ASP A 431 -4.24 5.41 -16.32
C ASP A 431 -4.67 5.44 -14.85
N ARG A 432 -5.77 4.77 -14.54
CA ARG A 432 -6.46 4.83 -13.25
C ARG A 432 -6.13 3.68 -12.29
N GLY A 433 -5.31 2.71 -12.70
CA GLY A 433 -5.08 1.51 -11.89
C GLY A 433 -6.31 0.59 -11.79
N GLN A 434 -6.61 0.06 -10.59
CA GLN A 434 -7.57 -1.02 -10.32
C GLN A 434 -7.21 -2.30 -11.08
N ASP A 435 -5.95 -2.64 -11.04
CA ASP A 435 -5.35 -3.69 -11.85
C ASP A 435 -4.26 -4.47 -11.12
N LEU A 436 -3.74 -5.44 -11.82
CA LEU A 436 -2.58 -6.23 -11.45
C LEU A 436 -1.50 -6.05 -12.52
N LEU A 437 -0.34 -5.58 -12.08
CA LEU A 437 0.88 -5.50 -12.89
C LEU A 437 1.78 -6.70 -12.60
N TYR A 438 2.36 -7.25 -13.66
CA TYR A 438 3.56 -8.07 -13.59
C TYR A 438 4.79 -7.17 -13.79
N LEU A 439 5.75 -7.31 -12.89
CA LEU A 439 7.02 -6.59 -12.92
C LEU A 439 8.15 -7.57 -13.22
N LYS A 440 8.93 -7.29 -14.25
CA LYS A 440 10.21 -7.96 -14.46
C LYS A 440 11.32 -7.02 -13.98
N LEU A 441 11.80 -7.28 -12.77
CA LEU A 441 12.84 -6.50 -12.12
C LEU A 441 14.23 -6.99 -12.53
N THR A 442 15.11 -6.07 -12.91
CA THR A 442 16.51 -6.33 -13.25
C THR A 442 17.39 -5.46 -12.36
N LYS A 443 18.37 -6.07 -11.68
CA LYS A 443 19.31 -5.29 -10.87
C LYS A 443 20.24 -4.51 -11.78
N GLN A 444 20.29 -3.19 -11.58
CA GLN A 444 21.10 -2.29 -12.39
C GLN A 444 21.92 -1.38 -11.49
N GLY A 445 23.23 -1.64 -11.41
CA GLY A 445 24.14 -0.91 -10.53
C GLY A 445 23.69 -1.00 -9.06
N ASP A 446 23.43 0.15 -8.45
CA ASP A 446 23.01 0.28 -7.05
C ASP A 446 21.48 0.37 -6.88
N ASN A 447 20.70 -0.03 -7.89
CA ASN A 447 19.25 -0.03 -7.82
C ASN A 447 18.67 -1.14 -8.74
N TYR A 448 17.36 -1.09 -8.97
CA TYR A 448 16.62 -1.90 -9.91
C TYR A 448 16.01 -1.05 -11.02
N GLU A 449 15.86 -1.67 -12.19
CA GLU A 449 14.94 -1.26 -13.24
C GLU A 449 13.84 -2.31 -13.38
N THR A 450 12.67 -1.90 -13.83
CA THR A 450 11.56 -2.83 -14.11
C THR A 450 10.93 -2.56 -15.45
N THR A 451 10.41 -3.62 -16.09
CA THR A 451 9.36 -3.48 -17.08
C THR A 451 8.05 -3.88 -16.41
N ALA A 452 7.04 -3.01 -16.48
CA ALA A 452 5.71 -3.26 -15.95
C ALA A 452 4.74 -3.63 -17.06
N THR A 453 4.01 -4.73 -16.89
CA THR A 453 2.98 -5.19 -17.83
C THR A 453 1.68 -5.42 -17.11
N GLN A 454 0.60 -4.80 -17.56
CA GLN A 454 -0.74 -5.01 -17.03
C GLN A 454 -1.24 -6.41 -17.45
N ILE A 455 -1.57 -7.26 -16.49
CA ILE A 455 -2.00 -8.64 -16.75
C ILE A 455 -3.47 -8.90 -16.41
N ALA A 456 -4.06 -8.09 -15.53
CA ALA A 456 -5.49 -8.10 -15.24
C ALA A 456 -5.95 -6.69 -14.83
N ARG A 457 -7.21 -6.36 -15.07
CA ARG A 457 -7.82 -5.06 -14.76
C ARG A 457 -9.26 -5.21 -14.28
N GLU A 458 -9.86 -4.09 -13.88
CA GLU A 458 -11.28 -4.00 -13.46
C GLU A 458 -11.54 -4.71 -12.12
N PHE A 459 -10.53 -4.85 -11.28
CA PHE A 459 -10.76 -5.09 -9.85
C PHE A 459 -11.53 -3.93 -9.22
N LYS A 460 -12.01 -4.12 -8.01
CA LYS A 460 -12.70 -3.09 -7.22
C LYS A 460 -11.88 -2.72 -5.99
N ASN A 461 -10.85 -1.91 -6.20
CA ASN A 461 -9.89 -1.54 -5.15
C ASN A 461 -9.16 -2.76 -4.54
N PRO A 462 -8.37 -3.50 -5.34
CA PRO A 462 -7.60 -4.63 -4.83
C PRO A 462 -6.58 -4.12 -3.83
N ILE A 463 -6.47 -4.77 -2.66
CA ILE A 463 -5.73 -4.21 -1.53
C ILE A 463 -4.53 -5.03 -1.11
N ASP A 464 -4.58 -6.36 -1.28
CA ASP A 464 -3.49 -7.22 -0.85
C ASP A 464 -3.43 -8.51 -1.66
N SER A 465 -2.26 -9.14 -1.73
CA SER A 465 -2.10 -10.39 -2.45
C SER A 465 -1.05 -11.30 -1.82
N VAL A 466 -1.26 -12.61 -1.99
CA VAL A 466 -0.31 -13.65 -1.58
C VAL A 466 -0.10 -14.63 -2.71
N LEU A 467 1.15 -14.89 -3.06
CA LEU A 467 1.53 -15.88 -4.06
C LEU A 467 1.85 -17.22 -3.40
N VAL A 468 1.13 -18.26 -3.79
CA VAL A 468 1.36 -19.65 -3.37
C VAL A 468 1.65 -20.49 -4.60
N GLU A 469 2.90 -20.90 -4.77
CA GLU A 469 3.37 -21.65 -5.93
C GLU A 469 3.15 -20.88 -7.26
N ASN A 470 2.21 -21.31 -8.12
CA ASN A 470 1.78 -20.64 -9.35
C ASN A 470 0.38 -20.01 -9.23
N ARG A 471 -0.09 -19.74 -8.01
CA ARG A 471 -1.41 -19.15 -7.75
C ARG A 471 -1.26 -17.87 -6.95
N LEU A 472 -1.77 -16.78 -7.50
CA LEU A 472 -1.85 -15.49 -6.80
C LEU A 472 -3.28 -15.33 -6.25
N TYR A 473 -3.38 -15.17 -4.94
CA TYR A 473 -4.62 -14.84 -4.25
C TYR A 473 -4.69 -13.34 -4.06
N VAL A 474 -5.73 -12.71 -4.57
CA VAL A 474 -5.95 -11.26 -4.53
C VAL A 474 -7.19 -10.96 -3.69
N LEU A 475 -7.01 -10.16 -2.65
CA LEU A 475 -8.09 -9.60 -1.86
C LEU A 475 -8.60 -8.33 -2.53
N ASP A 476 -9.81 -8.39 -3.03
CA ASP A 476 -10.49 -7.27 -3.67
C ASP A 476 -11.42 -6.60 -2.65
N PHE A 477 -10.96 -5.48 -2.08
CA PHE A 477 -11.62 -4.78 -0.98
C PHE A 477 -13.04 -4.34 -1.33
N GLY A 478 -13.24 -3.79 -2.53
CA GLY A 478 -14.52 -3.23 -2.94
C GLY A 478 -15.61 -4.27 -3.15
N THR A 479 -15.24 -5.52 -3.47
CA THR A 479 -16.18 -6.63 -3.61
C THR A 479 -16.21 -7.56 -2.39
N GLY A 480 -15.16 -7.54 -1.57
CA GLY A 480 -14.96 -8.51 -0.50
C GLY A 480 -14.66 -9.93 -1.01
N ILE A 481 -14.23 -10.06 -2.25
CA ILE A 481 -13.92 -11.37 -2.88
C ILE A 481 -12.42 -11.63 -2.80
N ILE A 482 -12.05 -12.88 -2.53
CA ILE A 482 -10.70 -13.40 -2.79
C ILE A 482 -10.70 -14.06 -4.15
N TRP A 483 -9.92 -13.50 -5.06
CA TRP A 483 -9.68 -14.04 -6.40
C TRP A 483 -8.45 -14.93 -6.40
N GLU A 484 -8.49 -16.08 -7.06
CA GLU A 484 -7.33 -16.90 -7.37
C GLU A 484 -6.99 -16.74 -8.86
N LEU A 485 -5.79 -16.27 -9.14
CA LEU A 485 -5.21 -16.29 -10.48
C LEU A 485 -4.23 -17.46 -10.57
N THR A 486 -4.44 -18.39 -11.50
CA THR A 486 -3.54 -19.52 -11.75
C THR A 486 -2.74 -19.27 -13.02
N PHE A 487 -1.41 -19.38 -12.93
CA PHE A 487 -0.48 -19.21 -14.05
C PHE A 487 -0.13 -20.60 -14.63
N GLU A 488 -0.33 -20.78 -15.96
CA GLU A 488 -0.22 -22.04 -16.69
C GLU A 488 1.01 -22.09 -17.62
#